data_43a31580d3b07f2f9ed4d5555f49288e
#
_entry.id   43a31580d3b07f2f9ed4d5555f49288e
#
_cell.length_a   1.000
_cell.length_b   1.000
_cell.length_c   1.000
_cell.angle_alpha   90.00
_cell.angle_beta   90.00
_cell.angle_gamma   90.00
#
_symmetry.space_group_name_H-M   'P 1'
#
loop_
_entity.id
_entity.type
_entity.pdbx_description
1 polymer ?
#
loop_
_entity_poly.entity_id
_entity_poly.type
_entity_poly.pdbx_seq_one_letter_code
_entity_poly.pdbx_strand_id
1 'polypeptide(L)'
;FFKSRSYQFLFNDYSLGRFLYEFDENNHLMSYNLYWNPCPFSPEFISELNKNEIDVIEYFDSVEFNDKIELNYITLRTPIRIDYDRKYNGVNKEHHPLLHIHYQNNNTRAYSKKIFSVYGYLLFVLENCYPDVYQNKCYKEKVEALRKLDEETKPWLKCQKNDEMSIFGQRIYTEIQFK
;
A
#
# COMPACT_ATOMS: atom_id res chain seq x y z
N PHE A 1 -6.55 3.35 -12.28
CA PHE A 1 -6.62 4.10 -11.01
C PHE A 1 -6.68 5.60 -11.24
N PHE A 2 -5.79 6.19 -12.04
CA PHE A 2 -5.82 7.62 -12.37
C PHE A 2 -7.12 8.02 -13.07
N LYS A 3 -7.46 7.39 -14.20
CA LYS A 3 -8.68 7.68 -14.98
C LYS A 3 -9.97 7.61 -14.16
N SER A 4 -10.05 6.66 -13.22
CA SER A 4 -11.23 6.50 -12.36
C SER A 4 -11.19 7.36 -11.10
N ARG A 5 -10.08 8.06 -10.83
CA ARG A 5 -9.82 8.82 -9.60
C ARG A 5 -10.14 8.02 -8.31
N SER A 6 -9.92 6.70 -8.36
CA SER A 6 -10.26 5.79 -7.26
C SER A 6 -9.10 5.64 -6.26
N TYR A 7 -8.54 6.74 -5.82
CA TYR A 7 -7.51 6.84 -4.78
C TYR A 7 -7.94 7.79 -3.68
N GLN A 8 -7.43 7.59 -2.47
CA GLN A 8 -7.67 8.46 -1.31
C GLN A 8 -6.47 9.34 -0.97
N PHE A 9 -5.26 8.91 -1.38
CA PHE A 9 -4.03 9.67 -1.19
C PHE A 9 -3.32 9.90 -2.51
N LEU A 10 -2.85 11.12 -2.71
CA LEU A 10 -1.91 11.48 -3.78
C LEU A 10 -0.64 11.99 -3.09
N PHE A 11 0.47 11.31 -3.35
CA PHE A 11 1.78 11.72 -2.87
C PHE A 11 2.38 12.79 -3.78
N ASN A 12 3.35 13.56 -3.27
CA ASN A 12 3.98 14.65 -4.04
C ASN A 12 4.72 14.17 -5.30
N ASP A 13 5.08 12.88 -5.36
CA ASP A 13 5.67 12.25 -6.53
C ASP A 13 4.62 11.61 -7.46
N TYR A 14 3.36 11.97 -7.29
CA TYR A 14 2.21 11.42 -8.00
C TYR A 14 1.96 9.92 -7.79
N SER A 15 2.61 9.31 -6.80
CA SER A 15 2.21 7.96 -6.35
C SER A 15 0.86 8.00 -5.66
N LEU A 16 0.10 6.91 -5.77
CA LEU A 16 -1.27 6.82 -5.27
C LEU A 16 -1.37 5.89 -4.08
N GLY A 17 -2.18 6.27 -3.10
CA GLY A 17 -2.62 5.41 -2.02
C GLY A 17 -4.12 5.14 -2.08
N ARG A 18 -4.49 3.90 -1.89
CA ARG A 18 -5.88 3.48 -1.77
C ARG A 18 -6.06 2.60 -0.56
N PHE A 19 -7.20 2.74 0.10
CA PHE A 19 -7.61 1.82 1.17
C PHE A 19 -9.08 1.51 1.06
N LEU A 20 -9.43 0.29 1.42
CA LEU A 20 -10.81 -0.19 1.55
C LEU A 20 -10.88 -1.08 2.78
N TYR A 21 -11.84 -0.84 3.66
CA TYR A 21 -12.14 -1.67 4.82
C TYR A 21 -13.59 -2.11 4.76
N GLU A 22 -13.84 -3.37 5.08
CA GLU A 22 -15.19 -3.92 5.21
C GLU A 22 -15.40 -4.44 6.63
N PHE A 23 -16.55 -4.15 7.19
CA PHE A 23 -16.94 -4.56 8.53
C PHE A 23 -18.26 -5.36 8.48
N ASP A 24 -18.46 -6.25 9.44
CA ASP A 24 -19.73 -6.92 9.65
C ASP A 24 -20.74 -6.03 10.41
N GLU A 25 -21.94 -6.54 10.62
CA GLU A 25 -23.03 -5.84 11.33
C GLU A 25 -22.69 -5.51 12.79
N ASN A 26 -21.70 -6.21 13.36
CA ASN A 26 -21.19 -5.99 14.73
C ASN A 26 -19.94 -5.11 14.77
N ASN A 27 -19.59 -4.48 13.67
CA ASN A 27 -18.37 -3.67 13.49
C ASN A 27 -17.07 -4.46 13.67
N HIS A 28 -17.07 -5.77 13.39
CA HIS A 28 -15.83 -6.52 13.29
C HIS A 28 -15.25 -6.40 11.89
N LEU A 29 -13.94 -6.27 11.81
CA LEU A 29 -13.22 -6.22 10.55
C LEU A 29 -13.37 -7.55 9.79
N MET A 30 -13.87 -7.48 8.58
CA MET A 30 -14.06 -8.62 7.68
C MET A 30 -12.96 -8.71 6.63
N SER A 31 -12.64 -7.58 6.04
CA SER A 31 -11.57 -7.51 5.06
C SER A 31 -10.98 -6.10 4.98
N TYR A 32 -9.77 -6.00 4.48
CA TYR A 32 -9.26 -4.75 3.93
C TYR A 32 -8.33 -5.00 2.75
N ASN A 33 -8.25 -3.98 1.91
CA ASN A 33 -7.29 -3.89 0.83
C ASN A 33 -6.63 -2.50 0.90
N LEU A 34 -5.32 -2.51 1.14
CA LEU A 34 -4.50 -1.31 1.21
C LEU A 34 -3.51 -1.37 0.05
N TYR A 35 -3.47 -0.31 -0.74
CA TYR A 35 -2.72 -0.31 -1.99
C TYR A 35 -1.91 0.96 -2.15
N TRP A 36 -0.60 0.81 -2.38
CA TRP A 36 0.28 1.88 -2.82
C TRP A 36 0.76 1.57 -4.23
N ASN A 37 0.49 2.49 -5.13
CA ASN A 37 0.88 2.41 -6.52
C ASN A 37 1.84 3.54 -6.85
N PRO A 38 3.11 3.24 -7.14
CA PRO A 38 4.10 4.26 -7.45
C PRO A 38 3.76 4.96 -8.76
N CYS A 39 4.11 6.23 -8.85
CA CYS A 39 4.13 6.92 -10.13
C CYS A 39 5.11 6.20 -11.07
N PRO A 40 4.70 5.87 -12.29
CA PRO A 40 5.57 5.19 -13.24
C PRO A 40 6.62 6.11 -13.87
N PHE A 41 6.46 7.43 -13.73
CA PHE A 41 7.35 8.40 -14.35
C PHE A 41 8.57 8.72 -13.48
N SER A 42 9.69 8.97 -14.13
CA SER A 42 10.91 9.41 -13.44
C SER A 42 10.75 10.84 -12.89
N PRO A 43 11.46 11.20 -11.81
CA PRO A 43 11.44 12.56 -11.28
C PRO A 43 11.85 13.62 -12.31
N GLU A 44 12.78 13.27 -13.19
CA GLU A 44 13.28 14.12 -14.28
C GLU A 44 12.14 14.44 -15.26
N PHE A 45 11.39 13.40 -15.66
CA PHE A 45 10.27 13.56 -16.59
C PHE A 45 9.12 14.35 -15.95
N ILE A 46 8.80 14.09 -14.68
CA ILE A 46 7.82 14.89 -13.92
C ILE A 46 8.24 16.38 -13.89
N SER A 47 9.55 16.64 -13.68
CA SER A 47 10.07 18.01 -13.69
C SER A 47 9.95 18.66 -15.07
N GLU A 48 10.14 17.90 -16.14
CA GLU A 48 9.97 18.37 -17.51
C GLU A 48 8.51 18.72 -17.82
N LEU A 49 7.56 17.86 -17.44
CA LEU A 49 6.13 18.13 -17.60
C LEU A 49 5.75 19.43 -16.85
N ASN A 50 6.17 19.55 -15.60
CA ASN A 50 5.88 20.74 -14.79
C ASN A 50 6.48 22.02 -15.37
N LYS A 51 7.69 21.98 -15.95
CA LYS A 51 8.31 23.12 -16.65
C LYS A 51 7.52 23.55 -17.89
N ASN A 52 6.88 22.62 -18.55
CA ASN A 52 6.04 22.86 -19.72
C ASN A 52 4.57 23.15 -19.35
N GLU A 53 4.27 23.35 -18.05
CA GLU A 53 2.93 23.59 -17.53
C GLU A 53 1.93 22.47 -17.88
N ILE A 54 2.43 21.23 -18.04
CA ILE A 54 1.60 20.05 -18.32
C ILE A 54 1.29 19.37 -16.99
N ASP A 55 -0.01 19.19 -16.71
CA ASP A 55 -0.44 18.44 -15.54
C ASP A 55 -0.08 16.95 -15.69
N VAL A 56 0.63 16.41 -14.72
CA VAL A 56 1.13 15.02 -14.75
C VAL A 56 -0.01 14.00 -14.80
N ILE A 57 -1.12 14.29 -14.13
CA ILE A 57 -2.30 13.41 -14.11
C ILE A 57 -3.01 13.44 -15.46
N GLU A 58 -3.19 14.64 -16.04
CA GLU A 58 -3.78 14.79 -17.37
C GLU A 58 -2.90 14.14 -18.43
N TYR A 59 -1.59 14.31 -18.34
CA TYR A 59 -0.66 13.62 -19.23
C TYR A 59 -0.83 12.10 -19.13
N PHE A 60 -0.85 11.56 -17.92
CA PHE A 60 -1.02 10.12 -17.68
C PHE A 60 -2.34 9.59 -18.25
N ASP A 61 -3.41 10.37 -18.11
CA ASP A 61 -4.73 10.01 -18.66
C ASP A 61 -4.80 10.10 -20.20
N SER A 62 -3.94 10.94 -20.82
CA SER A 62 -3.86 11.12 -22.27
C SER A 62 -2.99 10.06 -22.95
N VAL A 63 -2.05 9.45 -22.22
CA VAL A 63 -1.16 8.41 -22.80
C VAL A 63 -1.98 7.17 -23.15
N GLU A 64 -2.01 6.83 -24.40
CA GLU A 64 -2.57 5.57 -24.87
C GLU A 64 -1.57 4.43 -24.61
N PHE A 65 -2.08 3.23 -24.37
CA PHE A 65 -1.28 2.04 -24.04
C PHE A 65 -0.25 1.66 -25.14
N ASN A 66 -0.39 2.22 -26.32
CA ASN A 66 0.48 1.98 -27.48
C ASN A 66 1.54 3.07 -27.70
N ASP A 67 1.52 4.13 -26.90
CA ASP A 67 2.53 5.17 -27.01
C ASP A 67 3.88 4.65 -26.54
N LYS A 68 4.91 4.87 -27.32
CA LYS A 68 6.29 4.52 -26.96
C LYS A 68 6.81 5.56 -25.96
N ILE A 69 6.58 5.31 -24.68
CA ILE A 69 7.25 6.06 -23.62
C ILE A 69 8.71 5.60 -23.59
N GLU A 70 9.64 6.54 -23.70
CA GLU A 70 11.06 6.22 -23.61
C GLU A 70 11.39 5.65 -22.23
N LEU A 71 12.24 4.62 -22.18
CA LEU A 71 12.56 3.89 -20.94
C LEU A 71 13.20 4.77 -19.86
N ASN A 72 13.91 5.84 -20.27
CA ASN A 72 14.49 6.83 -19.35
C ASN A 72 13.45 7.68 -18.61
N TYR A 73 12.21 7.73 -19.12
CA TYR A 73 11.09 8.42 -18.47
C TYR A 73 10.34 7.55 -17.46
N ILE A 74 10.66 6.26 -17.40
CA ILE A 74 9.97 5.29 -16.56
C ILE A 74 10.82 4.95 -15.32
N THR A 75 10.18 4.97 -14.16
CA THR A 75 10.76 4.48 -12.91
C THR A 75 10.21 3.10 -12.59
N LEU A 76 11.09 2.11 -12.48
CA LEU A 76 10.72 0.75 -12.09
C LEU A 76 10.55 0.66 -10.57
N ARG A 77 9.39 1.06 -10.07
CA ARG A 77 9.00 0.90 -8.66
C ARG A 77 7.88 -0.11 -8.58
N THR A 78 7.89 -0.92 -7.54
CA THR A 78 6.95 -2.03 -7.38
C THR A 78 5.74 -1.60 -6.54
N PRO A 79 4.50 -1.82 -7.02
CA PRO A 79 3.31 -1.63 -6.21
C PRO A 79 3.34 -2.52 -4.96
N ILE A 80 2.77 -2.01 -3.87
CA ILE A 80 2.59 -2.76 -2.62
C ILE A 80 1.09 -2.87 -2.35
N ARG A 81 0.62 -4.09 -2.11
CA ARG A 81 -0.75 -4.35 -1.68
C ARG A 81 -0.74 -5.15 -0.40
N ILE A 82 -1.54 -4.74 0.56
CA ILE A 82 -1.71 -5.43 1.83
C ILE A 82 -3.17 -5.85 1.93
N ASP A 83 -3.38 -7.15 2.02
CA ASP A 83 -4.71 -7.74 2.09
C ASP A 83 -4.93 -8.43 3.44
N TYR A 84 -6.11 -8.22 3.99
CA TYR A 84 -6.71 -9.04 5.02
C TYR A 84 -8.07 -9.50 4.51
N ASP A 85 -8.31 -10.80 4.51
CA ASP A 85 -9.59 -11.36 4.05
C ASP A 85 -10.00 -12.55 4.92
N ARG A 86 -10.96 -12.31 5.79
CA ARG A 86 -11.57 -13.31 6.64
C ARG A 86 -12.52 -14.25 5.90
N LYS A 87 -13.13 -13.77 4.81
CA LYS A 87 -14.10 -14.54 4.00
C LYS A 87 -13.38 -15.61 3.16
N TYR A 88 -12.06 -15.55 3.06
CA TYR A 88 -11.31 -16.50 2.25
C TYR A 88 -11.33 -17.90 2.87
N ASN A 89 -12.20 -18.74 2.31
CA ASN A 89 -12.35 -20.17 2.67
C ASN A 89 -11.57 -21.09 1.71
N GLY A 90 -10.48 -20.61 1.11
CA GLY A 90 -9.71 -21.38 0.14
C GLY A 90 -9.19 -22.71 0.70
N VAL A 91 -9.15 -23.71 -0.16
CA VAL A 91 -8.74 -25.11 0.16
C VAL A 91 -7.31 -25.17 0.69
N ASN A 92 -6.49 -24.15 0.44
CA ASN A 92 -5.08 -24.08 0.84
C ASN A 92 -4.85 -22.93 1.84
N LYS A 93 -5.38 -23.04 3.05
CA LYS A 93 -5.13 -22.08 4.15
C LYS A 93 -3.64 -21.90 4.45
N GLU A 94 -2.82 -22.90 4.20
CA GLU A 94 -1.36 -22.87 4.40
C GLU A 94 -0.65 -21.95 3.40
N HIS A 95 -1.22 -21.76 2.20
CA HIS A 95 -0.64 -20.95 1.13
C HIS A 95 -1.31 -19.57 0.94
N HIS A 96 -2.41 -19.32 1.65
CA HIS A 96 -3.11 -18.03 1.59
C HIS A 96 -3.44 -17.56 2.99
N PRO A 97 -2.51 -16.87 3.67
CA PRO A 97 -2.74 -16.35 5.00
C PRO A 97 -3.82 -15.26 4.99
N LEU A 98 -4.53 -15.12 6.11
CA LEU A 98 -5.56 -14.09 6.28
C LEU A 98 -5.01 -12.69 6.08
N LEU A 99 -3.76 -12.46 6.47
CA LEU A 99 -3.07 -11.19 6.35
C LEU A 99 -1.73 -11.38 5.62
N HIS A 100 -1.59 -10.70 4.50
CA HIS A 100 -0.38 -10.80 3.68
C HIS A 100 -0.11 -9.53 2.88
N ILE A 101 1.15 -9.35 2.51
CA ILE A 101 1.63 -8.25 1.69
C ILE A 101 2.04 -8.83 0.35
N HIS A 102 1.53 -8.23 -0.71
CA HIS A 102 1.91 -8.54 -2.08
C HIS A 102 2.96 -7.56 -2.58
N TYR A 103 3.97 -8.12 -3.22
CA TYR A 103 4.94 -7.39 -4.03
C TYR A 103 4.88 -7.91 -5.46
N GLN A 104 5.27 -7.14 -6.44
CA GLN A 104 5.44 -7.56 -7.83
C GLN A 104 4.21 -8.30 -8.40
N ASN A 105 3.14 -7.58 -8.66
CA ASN A 105 1.96 -8.12 -9.37
C ASN A 105 1.42 -9.45 -8.80
N ASN A 106 1.37 -9.57 -7.49
CA ASN A 106 0.83 -10.72 -6.76
C ASN A 106 1.70 -12.00 -6.77
N ASN A 107 2.86 -12.00 -7.39
CA ASN A 107 3.71 -13.19 -7.45
C ASN A 107 4.52 -13.44 -6.17
N THR A 108 4.76 -12.39 -5.39
CA THR A 108 5.50 -12.48 -4.15
C THR A 108 4.62 -12.07 -2.99
N ARG A 109 4.52 -12.93 -1.96
CA ARG A 109 3.74 -12.68 -0.76
C ARG A 109 4.64 -12.74 0.47
N ALA A 110 4.49 -11.76 1.36
CA ALA A 110 5.07 -11.80 2.68
C ALA A 110 3.95 -11.85 3.72
N TYR A 111 4.14 -12.67 4.74
CA TYR A 111 3.22 -12.74 5.86
C TYR A 111 3.34 -11.48 6.72
N SER A 112 2.23 -10.98 7.21
CA SER A 112 2.22 -9.93 8.24
C SER A 112 1.46 -10.41 9.46
N LYS A 113 1.93 -10.02 10.64
CA LYS A 113 1.22 -10.26 11.90
C LYS A 113 0.48 -9.02 12.39
N LYS A 114 0.73 -7.89 11.75
CA LYS A 114 0.21 -6.60 12.20
C LYS A 114 -0.96 -6.18 11.31
N ILE A 115 -2.13 -6.06 11.90
CA ILE A 115 -3.26 -5.40 11.27
C ILE A 115 -2.94 -3.92 11.12
N PHE A 116 -3.22 -3.38 9.95
CA PHE A 116 -2.96 -1.99 9.65
C PHE A 116 -4.23 -1.16 9.79
N SER A 117 -4.15 -0.08 10.53
CA SER A 117 -5.06 1.05 10.38
C SER A 117 -4.66 1.86 9.13
N VAL A 118 -5.48 2.83 8.72
CA VAL A 118 -5.11 3.77 7.64
C VAL A 118 -3.80 4.48 7.96
N TYR A 119 -3.62 4.91 9.20
CA TYR A 119 -2.41 5.61 9.64
C TYR A 119 -1.20 4.68 9.73
N GLY A 120 -1.40 3.44 10.22
CA GLY A 120 -0.36 2.42 10.22
C GLY A 120 0.09 2.03 8.82
N TYR A 121 -0.84 1.99 7.87
CA TYR A 121 -0.53 1.81 6.46
C TYR A 121 0.29 2.98 5.89
N LEU A 122 -0.11 4.22 6.17
CA LEU A 122 0.65 5.41 5.75
C LEU A 122 2.07 5.41 6.32
N LEU A 123 2.23 5.08 7.61
CA LEU A 123 3.53 4.93 8.23
C LEU A 123 4.37 3.86 7.54
N PHE A 124 3.78 2.71 7.23
CA PHE A 124 4.45 1.63 6.50
C PHE A 124 4.92 2.10 5.11
N VAL A 125 4.08 2.83 4.36
CA VAL A 125 4.45 3.38 3.06
C VAL A 125 5.58 4.41 3.19
N LEU A 126 5.48 5.33 4.16
CA LEU A 126 6.52 6.34 4.39
C LEU A 126 7.86 5.69 4.74
N GLU A 127 7.86 4.71 5.65
CA GLU A 127 9.08 4.03 6.10
C GLU A 127 9.77 3.26 4.98
N ASN A 128 8.98 2.57 4.13
CA ASN A 128 9.53 1.66 3.13
C ASN A 128 9.71 2.29 1.74
N CYS A 129 8.87 3.28 1.39
CA CYS A 129 8.88 3.89 0.05
C CYS A 129 9.47 5.30 0.03
N TYR A 130 9.51 5.96 1.19
CA TYR A 130 9.99 7.35 1.35
C TYR A 130 10.88 7.49 2.59
N PRO A 131 11.96 6.70 2.73
CA PRO A 131 12.80 6.69 3.93
C PRO A 131 13.41 8.07 4.24
N ASP A 132 13.75 8.85 3.23
CA ASP A 132 14.28 10.19 3.40
C ASP A 132 13.27 11.14 4.06
N VAL A 133 11.99 11.03 3.72
CA VAL A 133 10.90 11.79 4.36
C VAL A 133 10.67 11.29 5.77
N TYR A 134 10.60 9.96 5.95
CA TYR A 134 10.34 9.33 7.24
C TYR A 134 11.40 9.65 8.30
N GLN A 135 12.67 9.69 7.89
CA GLN A 135 13.82 9.96 8.77
C GLN A 135 14.15 11.45 8.92
N ASN A 136 13.56 12.31 8.09
CA ASN A 136 13.87 13.72 8.08
C ASN A 136 13.34 14.41 9.34
N LYS A 137 14.25 15.12 10.04
CA LYS A 137 13.91 15.84 11.28
C LYS A 137 12.80 16.88 11.10
N CYS A 138 12.67 17.50 9.91
CA CYS A 138 11.61 18.47 9.61
C CYS A 138 10.21 17.83 9.59
N TYR A 139 10.11 16.53 9.39
CA TYR A 139 8.82 15.79 9.37
C TYR A 139 8.59 14.96 10.63
N LYS A 140 9.52 14.97 11.58
CA LYS A 140 9.44 14.15 12.80
C LYS A 140 8.11 14.32 13.54
N GLU A 141 7.66 15.54 13.74
CA GLU A 141 6.38 15.81 14.44
C GLU A 141 5.18 15.25 13.68
N LYS A 142 5.19 15.30 12.35
CA LYS A 142 4.12 14.76 11.50
C LYS A 142 4.10 13.23 11.55
N VAL A 143 5.28 12.59 11.49
CA VAL A 143 5.42 11.15 11.64
C VAL A 143 4.95 10.69 13.02
N GLU A 144 5.28 11.43 14.08
CA GLU A 144 4.84 11.13 15.44
C GLU A 144 3.32 11.31 15.60
N ALA A 145 2.74 12.34 14.99
CA ALA A 145 1.30 12.51 14.96
C ALA A 145 0.59 11.32 14.27
N LEU A 146 1.12 10.83 13.14
CA LEU A 146 0.60 9.62 12.48
C LEU A 146 0.71 8.38 13.38
N ARG A 147 1.80 8.21 14.14
CA ARG A 147 1.96 7.09 15.09
C ARG A 147 0.89 7.14 16.17
N LYS A 148 0.66 8.31 16.75
CA LYS A 148 -0.38 8.51 17.75
C LYS A 148 -1.76 8.18 17.20
N LEU A 149 -2.09 8.65 16.01
CA LEU A 149 -3.35 8.32 15.35
C LEU A 149 -3.47 6.82 15.03
N ASP A 150 -2.38 6.14 14.66
CA ASP A 150 -2.37 4.69 14.48
C ASP A 150 -2.69 3.96 15.81
N GLU A 151 -2.08 4.38 16.90
CA GLU A 151 -2.34 3.81 18.23
C GLU A 151 -3.78 4.02 18.70
N GLU A 152 -4.34 5.20 18.44
CA GLU A 152 -5.73 5.54 18.77
C GLU A 152 -6.75 4.78 17.91
N THR A 153 -6.43 4.48 16.67
CA THR A 153 -7.36 3.84 15.72
C THR A 153 -7.30 2.33 15.69
N LYS A 154 -6.16 1.70 16.00
CA LYS A 154 -6.02 0.23 16.07
C LYS A 154 -7.08 -0.48 16.90
N PRO A 155 -7.47 0.01 18.10
CA PRO A 155 -8.50 -0.64 18.91
C PRO A 155 -9.87 -0.70 18.24
N TRP A 156 -10.13 0.16 17.24
CA TRP A 156 -11.38 0.15 16.48
C TRP A 156 -11.41 -0.94 15.41
N LEU A 157 -10.25 -1.48 15.02
CA LEU A 157 -10.13 -2.59 14.09
C LEU A 157 -10.30 -3.91 14.84
N LYS A 158 -11.52 -4.16 15.35
CA LYS A 158 -11.84 -5.35 16.10
C LYS A 158 -11.86 -6.57 15.19
N CYS A 159 -10.90 -7.47 15.37
CA CYS A 159 -10.94 -8.82 14.82
C CYS A 159 -11.70 -9.76 15.75
N GLN A 160 -12.25 -10.86 15.22
CA GLN A 160 -12.74 -11.92 16.10
C GLN A 160 -11.55 -12.64 16.76
N LYS A 161 -11.74 -13.10 18.01
CA LYS A 161 -10.67 -13.75 18.79
C LYS A 161 -9.96 -14.90 18.06
N ASN A 162 -10.69 -15.66 17.24
CA ASN A 162 -10.11 -16.76 16.47
C ASN A 162 -9.16 -16.27 15.34
N ASP A 163 -9.42 -15.09 14.79
CA ASP A 163 -8.59 -14.49 13.74
C ASP A 163 -7.29 -13.94 14.32
N GLU A 164 -7.36 -13.33 15.52
CA GLU A 164 -6.17 -12.90 16.24
C GLU A 164 -5.23 -14.07 16.53
N MET A 165 -5.76 -15.20 17.01
CA MET A 165 -4.96 -16.41 17.23
C MET A 165 -4.36 -16.96 15.93
N SER A 166 -5.09 -16.92 14.83
CA SER A 166 -4.60 -17.40 13.52
C SER A 166 -3.53 -16.47 12.95
N ILE A 167 -3.69 -15.14 13.11
CA ILE A 167 -2.70 -14.14 12.69
C ILE A 167 -1.43 -14.23 13.56
N PHE A 168 -1.57 -14.38 14.87
CA PHE A 168 -0.44 -14.49 15.79
C PHE A 168 0.20 -15.88 15.85
N GLY A 169 -0.56 -16.93 15.53
CA GLY A 169 -0.10 -18.33 15.55
C GLY A 169 0.67 -18.75 14.28
N GLN A 170 0.54 -18.03 13.19
CA GLN A 170 1.26 -18.32 11.96
C GLN A 170 2.75 -18.06 12.15
N ARG A 171 3.55 -19.14 12.09
CA ARG A 171 5.02 -19.03 12.09
C ARG A 171 5.45 -18.24 10.85
N ILE A 172 6.30 -17.23 11.06
CA ILE A 172 6.96 -16.53 9.97
C ILE A 172 7.98 -17.51 9.39
N TYR A 173 7.62 -18.20 8.33
CA TYR A 173 8.60 -18.81 7.47
C TYR A 173 9.06 -17.73 6.49
N THR A 174 10.13 -17.04 6.85
CA THR A 174 10.94 -16.33 5.87
C THR A 174 11.81 -17.37 5.15
N GLU A 175 11.21 -18.28 4.43
CA GLU A 175 11.92 -18.97 3.38
C GLU A 175 11.92 -18.05 2.17
N ILE A 176 12.96 -17.23 2.09
CA ILE A 176 13.32 -16.58 0.84
C ILE A 176 13.87 -17.69 -0.05
N GLN A 177 13.01 -18.35 -0.79
CA GLN A 177 13.44 -19.25 -1.86
C GLN A 177 13.82 -18.37 -3.05
N PHE A 178 15.12 -18.11 -3.19
CA PHE A 178 15.65 -17.66 -4.47
C PHE A 178 15.59 -18.86 -5.44
N LYS A 179 14.73 -18.77 -6.44
CA LYS A 179 14.81 -19.59 -7.64
C LYS A 179 15.54 -18.82 -8.70
#